data_d6424ba7461c0eadcf0d03e312ecddf1
#
_entry.id   d6424ba7461c0eadcf0d03e312ecddf1
#
_cell.length_a   1.000
_cell.length_b   1.000
_cell.length_c   1.000
_cell.angle_alpha   90.00
_cell.angle_beta   90.00
_cell.angle_gamma   90.00
#
_symmetry.space_group_name_H-M   'P 1'
#
loop_
_entity.id
_entity.type
_entity.pdbx_description
1 polymer ?
#
loop_
_entity_poly.entity_id
_entity_poly.type
_entity_poly.pdbx_seq_one_letter_code
_entity_poly.pdbx_strand_id
1 'polypeptide(L)'
;MKKSRWTLLIAIFAGMLFLSAGVLIAADVPVDVTLEGKDYAADKKGPVKFTHQKHEKDFKIACTECHHVYKDGKNVWKQGDKVEKCSACHDPKEKKGKTMKLQNAYHRNCKNCHKALKAEDKKTGPFKKCNDCHAKK
;
A
#
# COMPACT_ATOMS: atom_id res chain seq x y z
N MET A 1 -53.08 -32.62 -2.59
CA MET A 1 -51.65 -32.93 -2.45
C MET A 1 -50.76 -32.14 -3.44
N LYS A 2 -50.97 -30.83 -3.67
CA LYS A 2 -50.15 -29.99 -4.57
C LYS A 2 -49.19 -29.03 -3.85
N LYS A 3 -49.21 -28.96 -2.53
CA LYS A 3 -48.40 -27.99 -1.73
C LYS A 3 -46.93 -28.40 -1.51
N SER A 4 -46.58 -29.69 -1.65
CA SER A 4 -45.24 -30.21 -1.37
C SER A 4 -44.19 -29.85 -2.44
N ARG A 5 -44.58 -29.65 -3.70
CA ARG A 5 -43.63 -29.39 -4.79
C ARG A 5 -43.14 -27.94 -4.81
N TRP A 6 -43.97 -27.00 -4.34
CA TRP A 6 -43.59 -25.58 -4.27
C TRP A 6 -42.67 -25.27 -3.09
N THR A 7 -42.90 -25.93 -1.95
CA THR A 7 -42.00 -25.81 -0.78
C THR A 7 -40.58 -26.37 -1.06
N LEU A 8 -40.49 -27.46 -1.86
CA LEU A 8 -39.21 -28.01 -2.28
C LEU A 8 -38.43 -27.07 -3.23
N LEU A 9 -39.15 -26.42 -4.17
CA LEU A 9 -38.52 -25.46 -5.10
C LEU A 9 -38.05 -24.20 -4.40
N ILE A 10 -38.78 -23.69 -3.41
CA ILE A 10 -38.36 -22.53 -2.61
C ILE A 10 -37.12 -22.87 -1.76
N ALA A 11 -37.03 -24.06 -1.19
CA ALA A 11 -35.87 -24.50 -0.42
C ALA A 11 -34.59 -24.65 -1.28
N ILE A 12 -34.76 -25.13 -2.54
CA ILE A 12 -33.62 -25.24 -3.48
C ILE A 12 -33.14 -23.84 -3.92
N PHE A 13 -34.07 -22.89 -4.16
CA PHE A 13 -33.72 -21.52 -4.54
C PHE A 13 -33.06 -20.74 -3.39
N ALA A 14 -33.51 -20.91 -2.14
CA ALA A 14 -32.89 -20.33 -0.95
C ALA A 14 -31.50 -20.92 -0.67
N GLY A 15 -31.27 -22.21 -0.96
CA GLY A 15 -29.98 -22.86 -0.83
C GLY A 15 -28.94 -22.40 -1.86
N MET A 16 -29.36 -22.06 -3.08
CA MET A 16 -28.46 -21.55 -4.12
C MET A 16 -28.02 -20.09 -3.90
N LEU A 17 -28.78 -19.30 -3.14
CA LEU A 17 -28.41 -17.91 -2.85
C LEU A 17 -27.30 -17.75 -1.80
N PHE A 18 -27.03 -18.80 -1.02
CA PHE A 18 -26.00 -18.79 0.04
C PHE A 18 -24.62 -19.30 -0.41
N LEU A 19 -24.48 -19.82 -1.62
CA LEU A 19 -23.21 -20.40 -2.11
C LEU A 19 -22.33 -19.43 -2.90
N SER A 20 -22.72 -18.17 -3.02
CA SER A 20 -21.86 -17.12 -3.58
C SER A 20 -21.13 -16.31 -2.49
N ALA A 21 -20.69 -16.94 -1.42
CA ALA A 21 -19.66 -16.38 -0.57
C ALA A 21 -18.38 -16.34 -1.40
N GLY A 22 -18.19 -15.23 -2.13
CA GLY A 22 -16.95 -14.99 -2.86
C GLY A 22 -15.80 -15.17 -1.89
N VAL A 23 -14.92 -16.10 -2.16
CA VAL A 23 -13.64 -16.21 -1.46
C VAL A 23 -12.91 -14.91 -1.75
N LEU A 24 -12.95 -13.98 -0.81
CA LEU A 24 -12.07 -12.83 -0.80
C LEU A 24 -10.65 -13.38 -0.59
N ILE A 25 -9.95 -13.65 -1.70
CA ILE A 25 -8.52 -13.91 -1.64
C ILE A 25 -7.91 -12.61 -1.15
N ALA A 26 -7.61 -12.55 0.14
CA ALA A 26 -6.81 -11.48 0.69
C ALA A 26 -5.47 -11.50 -0.06
N ALA A 27 -5.15 -10.42 -0.77
CA ALA A 27 -3.86 -10.28 -1.41
C ALA A 27 -2.79 -10.46 -0.33
N ASP A 28 -1.81 -11.34 -0.59
CA ASP A 28 -0.74 -11.61 0.36
C ASP A 28 0.09 -10.33 0.54
N VAL A 29 -0.01 -9.73 1.73
CA VAL A 29 0.67 -8.48 2.06
C VAL A 29 2.11 -8.81 2.44
N PRO A 30 3.12 -8.32 1.71
CA PRO A 30 4.52 -8.67 1.97
C PRO A 30 4.93 -8.25 3.39
N VAL A 31 5.71 -9.11 4.06
CA VAL A 31 6.24 -8.82 5.41
C VAL A 31 7.22 -7.65 5.34
N ASP A 32 8.21 -7.78 4.48
CA ASP A 32 9.25 -6.79 4.23
C ASP A 32 9.38 -6.52 2.74
N VAL A 33 9.76 -5.30 2.41
CA VAL A 33 10.01 -4.86 1.02
C VAL A 33 11.39 -4.22 0.94
N THR A 34 12.22 -4.68 0.01
CA THR A 34 13.48 -4.01 -0.31
C THR A 34 13.25 -3.00 -1.42
N LEU A 35 13.39 -1.72 -1.09
CA LEU A 35 13.30 -0.62 -2.04
C LEU A 35 14.68 -0.41 -2.66
N GLU A 36 14.84 -0.87 -3.89
CA GLU A 36 16.11 -0.76 -4.63
C GLU A 36 16.09 0.44 -5.57
N GLY A 37 17.26 1.01 -5.82
CA GLY A 37 17.44 2.15 -6.73
C GLY A 37 17.51 1.77 -8.22
N LYS A 38 16.93 0.64 -8.63
CA LYS A 38 16.99 0.13 -10.02
C LYS A 38 16.41 1.08 -11.06
N ASP A 39 15.48 1.93 -10.65
CA ASP A 39 14.85 2.92 -11.54
C ASP A 39 15.74 4.14 -11.82
N TYR A 40 16.89 4.25 -11.16
CA TYR A 40 17.85 5.33 -11.36
C TYR A 40 19.05 4.89 -12.21
N ALA A 41 19.48 5.73 -13.14
CA ALA A 41 20.68 5.47 -13.95
C ALA A 41 21.96 5.33 -13.10
N ALA A 42 22.01 6.05 -11.97
CA ALA A 42 23.09 5.94 -10.98
C ALA A 42 22.47 6.03 -9.59
N ASP A 43 22.30 4.90 -8.93
CA ASP A 43 21.91 4.86 -7.53
C ASP A 43 23.13 5.19 -6.64
N LYS A 44 23.10 6.36 -6.00
CA LYS A 44 24.16 6.86 -5.11
C LYS A 44 24.04 6.36 -3.67
N LYS A 45 22.94 5.73 -3.32
CA LYS A 45 22.65 5.21 -1.98
C LYS A 45 22.22 3.76 -2.07
N GLY A 46 22.52 2.97 -1.06
CA GLY A 46 22.11 1.58 -1.01
C GLY A 46 20.60 1.43 -0.84
N PRO A 47 20.10 0.18 -0.95
CA PRO A 47 18.68 -0.13 -0.82
C PRO A 47 18.17 0.21 0.59
N VAL A 48 16.85 0.37 0.69
CA VAL A 48 16.15 0.56 1.96
C VAL A 48 15.33 -0.69 2.26
N LYS A 49 15.55 -1.31 3.42
CA LYS A 49 14.70 -2.38 3.94
C LYS A 49 13.49 -1.75 4.63
N PHE A 50 12.32 -1.97 4.08
CA PHE A 50 11.06 -1.44 4.58
C PHE A 50 10.24 -2.56 5.22
N THR A 51 10.00 -2.46 6.52
CA THR A 51 9.23 -3.42 7.30
C THR A 51 7.73 -3.16 7.13
N HIS A 52 7.16 -3.62 6.01
CA HIS A 52 5.81 -3.26 5.59
C HIS A 52 4.75 -3.69 6.60
N GLN A 53 4.70 -4.97 6.97
CA GLN A 53 3.72 -5.46 7.94
C GLN A 53 3.82 -4.80 9.32
N LYS A 54 5.04 -4.39 9.74
CA LYS A 54 5.21 -3.68 11.00
C LYS A 54 4.50 -2.33 11.00
N HIS A 55 4.52 -1.61 9.88
CA HIS A 55 3.79 -0.34 9.75
C HIS A 55 2.27 -0.57 9.82
N GLU A 56 1.77 -1.59 9.16
CA GLU A 56 0.34 -1.92 9.16
C GLU A 56 -0.12 -2.53 10.49
N LYS A 57 0.55 -3.59 10.98
CA LYS A 57 0.07 -4.36 12.13
C LYS A 57 0.43 -3.74 13.47
N ASP A 58 1.70 -3.31 13.66
CA ASP A 58 2.16 -2.82 14.95
C ASP A 58 1.82 -1.35 15.16
N PHE A 59 1.98 -0.55 14.10
CA PHE A 59 1.75 0.90 14.18
C PHE A 59 0.37 1.32 13.69
N LYS A 60 -0.44 0.39 13.16
CA LYS A 60 -1.82 0.63 12.68
C LYS A 60 -1.91 1.74 11.64
N ILE A 61 -0.88 1.88 10.79
CA ILE A 61 -0.88 2.85 9.70
C ILE A 61 -1.83 2.35 8.60
N ALA A 62 -2.78 3.19 8.22
CA ALA A 62 -3.72 2.84 7.17
C ALA A 62 -3.01 2.67 5.82
N CYS A 63 -3.42 1.68 5.03
CA CYS A 63 -2.80 1.41 3.72
C CYS A 63 -2.80 2.64 2.80
N THR A 64 -3.84 3.48 2.89
CA THR A 64 -4.02 4.69 2.10
C THR A 64 -3.08 5.84 2.44
N GLU A 65 -2.36 5.76 3.57
CA GLU A 65 -1.30 6.73 3.89
C GLU A 65 -0.10 6.59 2.94
N CYS A 66 0.10 5.40 2.39
CA CYS A 66 1.18 5.10 1.46
C CYS A 66 0.68 4.80 0.05
N HIS A 67 -0.37 3.99 -0.09
CA HIS A 67 -0.93 3.60 -1.38
C HIS A 67 -1.98 4.60 -1.86
N HIS A 68 -1.82 5.05 -3.11
CA HIS A 68 -2.73 6.02 -3.69
C HIS A 68 -2.84 5.89 -5.21
N VAL A 69 -4.03 6.21 -5.70
CA VAL A 69 -4.31 6.54 -7.10
C VAL A 69 -5.19 7.79 -7.08
N TYR A 70 -4.68 8.91 -7.55
CA TYR A 70 -5.43 10.15 -7.52
C TYR A 70 -6.29 10.33 -8.78
N LYS A 71 -7.59 10.58 -8.59
CA LYS A 71 -8.52 11.10 -9.61
C LYS A 71 -9.18 12.35 -9.05
N ASP A 72 -9.14 13.43 -9.81
CA ASP A 72 -9.73 14.72 -9.43
C ASP A 72 -9.34 15.20 -8.02
N GLY A 73 -8.06 14.98 -7.67
CA GLY A 73 -7.50 15.38 -6.38
C GLY A 73 -7.86 14.47 -5.19
N LYS A 74 -8.64 13.42 -5.40
CA LYS A 74 -9.01 12.44 -4.36
C LYS A 74 -8.24 11.14 -4.54
N ASN A 75 -7.75 10.56 -3.44
CA ASN A 75 -7.22 9.20 -3.47
C ASN A 75 -8.40 8.22 -3.62
N VAL A 76 -8.43 7.48 -4.73
CA VAL A 76 -9.47 6.49 -5.03
C VAL A 76 -9.01 5.04 -4.82
N TRP A 77 -7.72 4.82 -4.51
CA TRP A 77 -7.20 3.49 -4.19
C TRP A 77 -7.83 2.93 -2.92
N LYS A 78 -8.14 1.64 -2.92
CA LYS A 78 -8.72 0.91 -1.79
C LYS A 78 -7.89 -0.32 -1.49
N GLN A 79 -7.92 -0.78 -0.25
CA GLN A 79 -7.32 -2.06 0.13
C GLN A 79 -7.92 -3.20 -0.71
N GLY A 80 -7.04 -4.02 -1.30
CA GLY A 80 -7.41 -5.06 -2.26
C GLY A 80 -7.21 -4.67 -3.72
N ASP A 81 -7.08 -3.37 -4.03
CA ASP A 81 -6.73 -2.93 -5.37
C ASP A 81 -5.26 -3.28 -5.70
N LYS A 82 -4.96 -3.40 -6.98
CA LYS A 82 -3.60 -3.63 -7.46
C LYS A 82 -2.66 -2.53 -6.95
N VAL A 83 -1.53 -2.94 -6.39
CA VAL A 83 -0.45 -2.04 -5.99
C VAL A 83 0.57 -1.94 -7.10
N GLU A 84 0.70 -0.76 -7.70
CA GLU A 84 1.76 -0.45 -8.65
C GLU A 84 3.02 0.06 -7.94
N LYS A 85 4.19 -0.15 -8.56
CA LYS A 85 5.43 0.45 -8.07
C LYS A 85 5.35 1.97 -8.10
N CYS A 86 5.96 2.65 -7.14
CA CYS A 86 5.98 4.12 -7.12
C CYS A 86 6.52 4.71 -8.43
N SER A 87 7.49 4.05 -9.08
CA SER A 87 8.08 4.44 -10.37
C SER A 87 7.12 4.37 -11.55
N ALA A 88 5.98 3.68 -11.44
CA ALA A 88 4.98 3.65 -12.50
C ALA A 88 4.37 5.05 -12.76
N CYS A 89 4.31 5.89 -11.72
CA CYS A 89 3.76 7.24 -11.81
C CYS A 89 4.80 8.32 -11.51
N HIS A 90 5.76 8.04 -10.63
CA HIS A 90 6.80 8.99 -10.22
C HIS A 90 8.08 8.76 -11.03
N ASP A 91 8.38 9.67 -11.94
CA ASP A 91 9.59 9.59 -12.75
C ASP A 91 10.85 9.70 -11.89
N PRO A 92 11.90 8.88 -12.10
CA PRO A 92 13.13 8.94 -11.32
C PRO A 92 13.97 10.19 -11.60
N LYS A 93 13.87 10.78 -12.79
CA LYS A 93 14.72 11.90 -13.23
C LYS A 93 14.08 13.25 -12.96
N GLU A 94 12.79 13.40 -13.26
CA GLU A 94 12.13 14.70 -13.28
C GLU A 94 10.72 14.69 -12.67
N LYS A 95 10.19 15.88 -12.44
CA LYS A 95 8.80 16.12 -12.06
C LYS A 95 7.95 16.19 -13.32
N LYS A 96 6.82 15.47 -13.36
CA LYS A 96 5.84 15.51 -14.48
C LYS A 96 4.55 16.19 -14.05
N GLY A 97 4.33 17.40 -14.52
CA GLY A 97 3.16 18.18 -14.12
C GLY A 97 3.09 18.40 -12.60
N LYS A 98 2.02 17.92 -11.96
CA LYS A 98 1.86 17.95 -10.50
C LYS A 98 2.52 16.76 -9.79
N THR A 99 2.92 15.71 -10.51
CA THR A 99 3.51 14.51 -9.95
C THR A 99 4.99 14.73 -9.66
N MET A 100 5.38 14.61 -8.39
CA MET A 100 6.78 14.79 -7.99
C MET A 100 7.66 13.63 -8.46
N LYS A 101 8.97 13.87 -8.57
CA LYS A 101 9.91 12.81 -8.91
C LYS A 101 9.98 11.72 -7.83
N LEU A 102 10.37 10.52 -8.23
CA LEU A 102 10.38 9.31 -7.41
C LEU A 102 11.11 9.48 -6.06
N GLN A 103 12.31 10.05 -6.06
CA GLN A 103 13.06 10.33 -4.83
C GLN A 103 12.26 11.16 -3.83
N ASN A 104 11.60 12.21 -4.32
CA ASN A 104 10.81 13.08 -3.46
C ASN A 104 9.55 12.39 -2.95
N ALA A 105 8.94 11.51 -3.75
CA ALA A 105 7.80 10.71 -3.34
C ALA A 105 8.16 9.81 -2.14
N TYR A 106 9.25 9.04 -2.24
CA TYR A 106 9.73 8.23 -1.12
C TYR A 106 10.09 9.07 0.12
N HIS A 107 10.88 10.13 -0.05
CA HIS A 107 11.32 10.94 1.08
C HIS A 107 10.15 11.66 1.75
N ARG A 108 9.19 12.18 0.98
CA ARG A 108 8.00 12.79 1.54
C ARG A 108 7.18 11.78 2.33
N ASN A 109 7.00 10.60 1.81
CA ASN A 109 6.19 9.56 2.45
C ASN A 109 6.83 9.05 3.75
N CYS A 110 8.11 8.69 3.72
CA CYS A 110 8.78 8.13 4.88
C CYS A 110 9.27 9.20 5.87
N LYS A 111 10.13 10.14 5.41
CA LYS A 111 10.78 11.12 6.29
C LYS A 111 9.82 12.12 6.91
N ASN A 112 8.85 12.61 6.13
CA ASN A 112 7.93 13.63 6.67
C ASN A 112 6.97 13.00 7.69
N CYS A 113 6.49 11.78 7.46
CA CYS A 113 5.68 11.05 8.44
C CYS A 113 6.48 10.83 9.74
N HIS A 114 7.70 10.27 9.66
CA HIS A 114 8.54 10.05 10.83
C HIS A 114 8.89 11.34 11.56
N LYS A 115 9.12 12.44 10.84
CA LYS A 115 9.35 13.77 11.44
C LYS A 115 8.12 14.29 12.15
N ALA A 116 6.93 14.15 11.57
CA ALA A 116 5.67 14.57 12.19
C ALA A 116 5.39 13.79 13.47
N LEU A 117 5.51 12.45 13.42
CA LEU A 117 5.36 11.61 14.62
C LEU A 117 6.33 12.00 15.73
N LYS A 118 7.59 12.34 15.39
CA LYS A 118 8.57 12.80 16.38
C LYS A 118 8.19 14.15 17.00
N ALA A 119 7.59 15.04 16.23
CA ALA A 119 7.11 16.33 16.75
C ALA A 119 5.93 16.17 17.73
N GLU A 120 5.22 15.06 17.65
CA GLU A 120 4.13 14.68 18.54
C GLU A 120 4.58 13.77 19.70
N ASP A 121 5.90 13.64 19.92
CA ASP A 121 6.54 12.72 20.89
C ASP A 121 6.13 11.24 20.73
N LYS A 122 5.63 10.86 19.55
CA LYS A 122 5.28 9.48 19.23
C LYS A 122 6.52 8.67 18.83
N LYS A 123 6.45 7.35 19.08
CA LYS A 123 7.46 6.41 18.60
C LYS A 123 7.52 6.46 17.07
N THR A 124 8.73 6.58 16.52
CA THR A 124 8.93 6.72 15.09
C THR A 124 10.21 6.04 14.61
N GLY A 125 10.33 5.81 13.30
CA GLY A 125 11.54 5.37 12.64
C GLY A 125 12.51 6.52 12.37
N PRO A 126 13.67 6.23 11.76
CA PRO A 126 14.70 7.21 11.45
C PRO A 126 14.27 8.17 10.33
N PHE A 127 14.78 9.41 10.35
CA PHE A 127 14.49 10.40 9.31
C PHE A 127 15.60 11.45 9.11
N LYS A 128 16.65 11.43 9.93
CA LYS A 128 17.69 12.48 9.93
C LYS A 128 18.81 12.20 8.96
N LYS A 129 19.46 11.03 9.03
CA LYS A 129 20.65 10.68 8.25
C LYS A 129 20.30 9.70 7.11
N CYS A 130 21.00 9.82 5.99
CA CYS A 130 20.79 8.91 4.85
C CYS A 130 21.01 7.44 5.24
N ASN A 131 22.07 7.16 5.98
CA ASN A 131 22.49 5.80 6.35
C ASN A 131 21.61 5.17 7.45
N ASP A 132 20.68 5.92 8.03
CA ASP A 132 19.70 5.36 8.97
C ASP A 132 18.62 4.55 8.24
N CYS A 133 18.40 4.83 6.94
CA CYS A 133 17.44 4.14 6.09
C CYS A 133 18.15 3.33 4.99
N HIS A 134 19.15 3.94 4.33
CA HIS A 134 19.88 3.33 3.24
C HIS A 134 21.03 2.46 3.74
N ALA A 135 21.12 1.24 3.22
CA ALA A 135 22.29 0.40 3.44
C ALA A 135 23.56 1.11 2.91
N LYS A 136 24.70 0.87 3.55
CA LYS A 136 25.98 1.31 3.02
C LYS A 136 26.27 0.55 1.72
N LYS A 137 26.78 1.25 0.73
CA LYS A 137 27.41 0.65 -0.45
C LYS A 137 28.84 0.34 -0.12
#